data_4438fd4549cab7ab5e98af9629f907ba
#
_entry.id   4438fd4549cab7ab5e98af9629f907ba
#
_cell.length_a   1.000
_cell.length_b   1.000
_cell.length_c   1.000
_cell.angle_alpha   90.00
_cell.angle_beta   90.00
_cell.angle_gamma   90.00
#
_symmetry.space_group_name_H-M   'P 1'
#
loop_
_entity.id
_entity.type
_entity.pdbx_description
1 polymer ?
#
loop_
_entity_poly.entity_id
_entity_poly.type
_entity_poly.pdbx_seq_one_letter_code
_entity_poly.pdbx_strand_id
1 'polypeptide(L)'
;MSHKGFSHIGLSTLDLDATRDFYEGVLGFKAVRCDIIKVTEGGQIRHIFFDTGRDQLIAFMEARGVPGVPENYDAGITRGLGVPSAFYHFAFEAGSEPGLDEKRNELIAKGVEVTEVVDHDWAKSIYFKDPNGIQLEYCVFTRNLNANDARMQDRFEISTRRLGLEDAEALQSAKA
;
A
#
# COMPACT_ATOMS: atom_id res chain seq x y z
N MET A 1 -2.30 -18.37 23.08
CA MET A 1 -2.66 -18.44 21.65
C MET A 1 -1.58 -17.72 20.86
N SER A 2 -1.03 -18.31 19.80
CA SER A 2 -0.09 -17.64 18.91
C SER A 2 -0.86 -16.81 17.89
N HIS A 3 -0.41 -15.58 17.61
CA HIS A 3 -0.94 -14.78 16.51
C HIS A 3 -0.54 -15.42 15.17
N LYS A 4 -1.45 -15.38 14.18
CA LYS A 4 -1.23 -15.95 12.84
C LYS A 4 -0.99 -14.89 11.75
N GLY A 5 -0.89 -13.61 12.13
CA GLY A 5 -0.81 -12.48 11.23
C GLY A 5 -2.20 -11.89 10.92
N PHE A 6 -2.31 -11.18 9.82
CA PHE A 6 -3.57 -10.59 9.37
C PHE A 6 -4.42 -11.64 8.63
N SER A 7 -5.75 -11.60 8.80
CA SER A 7 -6.65 -12.30 7.90
C SER A 7 -6.82 -11.51 6.60
N HIS A 8 -7.12 -10.22 6.71
CA HIS A 8 -7.18 -9.30 5.59
C HIS A 8 -6.98 -7.85 6.04
N ILE A 9 -6.64 -7.00 5.06
CA ILE A 9 -6.58 -5.54 5.19
C ILE A 9 -7.65 -4.98 4.26
N GLY A 10 -8.56 -4.15 4.79
CA GLY A 10 -9.62 -3.50 4.01
C GLY A 10 -9.24 -2.08 3.64
N LEU A 11 -9.38 -1.73 2.37
CA LEU A 11 -9.07 -0.44 1.77
C LEU A 11 -10.24 0.04 0.92
N SER A 12 -10.24 1.32 0.59
CA SER A 12 -11.20 1.89 -0.34
C SER A 12 -10.58 2.20 -1.70
N THR A 13 -11.42 2.23 -2.72
CA THR A 13 -11.06 2.69 -4.06
C THR A 13 -12.23 3.44 -4.68
N LEU A 14 -11.93 4.36 -5.60
CA LEU A 14 -12.94 5.02 -6.46
C LEU A 14 -13.07 4.32 -7.82
N ASP A 15 -12.15 3.42 -8.16
CA ASP A 15 -12.17 2.63 -9.40
C ASP A 15 -11.70 1.20 -9.11
N LEU A 16 -12.68 0.31 -8.89
CA LEU A 16 -12.40 -1.09 -8.58
C LEU A 16 -11.85 -1.85 -9.79
N ASP A 17 -12.20 -1.42 -11.02
CA ASP A 17 -11.73 -2.09 -12.23
C ASP A 17 -10.26 -1.78 -12.47
N ALA A 18 -9.82 -0.52 -12.38
CA ALA A 18 -8.41 -0.14 -12.42
C ALA A 18 -7.61 -0.77 -11.27
N THR A 19 -8.19 -0.85 -10.06
CA THR A 19 -7.57 -1.51 -8.91
C THR A 19 -7.37 -3.00 -9.20
N ARG A 20 -8.37 -3.68 -9.75
CA ARG A 20 -8.29 -5.09 -10.12
C ARG A 20 -7.21 -5.34 -11.18
N ASP A 21 -7.21 -4.55 -12.23
CA ASP A 21 -6.21 -4.66 -13.32
C ASP A 21 -4.78 -4.51 -12.78
N PHE A 22 -4.57 -3.63 -11.81
CA PHE A 22 -3.28 -3.48 -11.17
C PHE A 22 -2.90 -4.68 -10.29
N TYR A 23 -3.78 -5.08 -9.36
CA TYR A 23 -3.46 -6.14 -8.40
C TYR A 23 -3.38 -7.53 -9.06
N GLU A 24 -4.22 -7.84 -10.05
CA GLU A 24 -4.10 -9.09 -10.83
C GLU A 24 -3.08 -8.97 -11.96
N GLY A 25 -3.16 -7.94 -12.79
CA GLY A 25 -2.35 -7.81 -14.01
C GLY A 25 -0.91 -7.39 -13.75
N VAL A 26 -0.70 -6.42 -12.83
CA VAL A 26 0.64 -5.90 -12.54
C VAL A 26 1.31 -6.71 -11.43
N LEU A 27 0.68 -6.86 -10.25
CA LEU A 27 1.28 -7.56 -9.13
C LEU A 27 1.17 -9.08 -9.22
N GLY A 28 0.23 -9.60 -10.03
CA GLY A 28 0.01 -11.03 -10.20
C GLY A 28 -0.71 -11.69 -9.03
N PHE A 29 -1.40 -10.91 -8.18
CA PHE A 29 -2.22 -11.46 -7.11
C PHE A 29 -3.50 -12.08 -7.70
N LYS A 30 -4.06 -13.07 -7.02
CA LYS A 30 -5.28 -13.73 -7.48
C LYS A 30 -6.49 -13.17 -6.74
N ALA A 31 -7.48 -12.68 -7.47
CA ALA A 31 -8.79 -12.40 -6.88
C ALA A 31 -9.45 -13.71 -6.43
N VAL A 32 -9.79 -13.78 -5.14
CA VAL A 32 -10.35 -14.99 -4.51
C VAL A 32 -11.81 -14.83 -4.11
N ARG A 33 -12.29 -13.58 -4.01
CA ARG A 33 -13.69 -13.28 -3.73
C ARG A 33 -14.08 -11.93 -4.32
N CYS A 34 -15.28 -11.88 -4.90
CA CYS A 34 -15.92 -10.64 -5.36
C CYS A 34 -17.38 -10.63 -4.90
N ASP A 35 -17.83 -9.51 -4.35
CA ASP A 35 -19.20 -9.32 -3.90
C ASP A 35 -19.79 -8.02 -4.45
N ILE A 36 -21.11 -8.02 -4.68
CA ILE A 36 -21.92 -6.82 -4.84
C ILE A 36 -22.87 -6.76 -3.65
N ILE A 37 -22.69 -5.76 -2.80
CA ILE A 37 -23.50 -5.54 -1.60
C ILE A 37 -24.45 -4.40 -1.90
N LYS A 38 -25.76 -4.68 -1.93
CA LYS A 38 -26.79 -3.65 -2.05
C LYS A 38 -27.03 -2.99 -0.71
N VAL A 39 -27.07 -1.66 -0.70
CA VAL A 39 -27.36 -0.86 0.50
C VAL A 39 -28.86 -0.55 0.54
N THR A 40 -29.48 -0.79 1.69
CA THR A 40 -30.94 -0.65 1.87
C THR A 40 -31.42 0.77 1.55
N GLU A 41 -30.65 1.78 1.93
CA GLU A 41 -30.94 3.20 1.71
C GLU A 41 -30.64 3.67 0.28
N GLY A 42 -30.06 2.80 -0.56
CA GLY A 42 -29.73 3.03 -1.95
C GLY A 42 -28.25 2.83 -2.27
N GLY A 43 -27.96 2.61 -3.54
CA GLY A 43 -26.62 2.37 -4.02
C GLY A 43 -26.13 0.95 -3.75
N GLN A 44 -24.86 0.74 -4.01
CA GLN A 44 -24.20 -0.55 -3.83
C GLN A 44 -22.71 -0.39 -3.52
N ILE A 45 -22.12 -1.42 -2.90
CA ILE A 45 -20.68 -1.55 -2.68
C ILE A 45 -20.18 -2.72 -3.52
N ARG A 46 -19.19 -2.48 -4.37
CA ARG A 46 -18.40 -3.54 -5.01
C ARG A 46 -17.22 -3.87 -4.10
N HIS A 47 -16.98 -5.14 -3.86
CA HIS A 47 -15.96 -5.61 -2.93
C HIS A 47 -15.16 -6.73 -3.56
N ILE A 48 -13.83 -6.66 -3.49
CA ILE A 48 -12.91 -7.66 -4.03
C ILE A 48 -11.82 -7.99 -3.01
N PHE A 49 -11.43 -9.26 -2.95
CA PHE A 49 -10.32 -9.75 -2.14
C PHE A 49 -9.26 -10.38 -3.03
N PHE A 50 -8.01 -10.02 -2.81
CA PHE A 50 -6.84 -10.60 -3.47
C PHE A 50 -6.02 -11.39 -2.46
N ASP A 51 -5.59 -12.60 -2.86
CA ASP A 51 -4.64 -13.41 -2.09
C ASP A 51 -3.22 -12.82 -2.25
N THR A 52 -2.63 -12.42 -1.12
CA THR A 52 -1.25 -11.91 -1.04
C THR A 52 -0.26 -12.99 -0.63
N GLY A 53 -0.72 -14.23 -0.45
CA GLY A 53 0.07 -15.36 0.04
C GLY A 53 -0.11 -15.60 1.54
N ARG A 54 0.24 -16.81 1.98
CA ARG A 54 0.19 -17.24 3.39
C ARG A 54 -1.19 -17.06 4.05
N ASP A 55 -2.28 -17.29 3.31
CA ASP A 55 -3.66 -17.10 3.77
C ASP A 55 -3.99 -15.66 4.22
N GLN A 56 -3.25 -14.67 3.71
CA GLN A 56 -3.50 -13.26 3.97
C GLN A 56 -4.10 -12.59 2.74
N LEU A 57 -5.05 -11.68 2.98
CA LEU A 57 -5.76 -11.02 1.88
C LEU A 57 -5.62 -9.49 2.00
N ILE A 58 -5.66 -8.84 0.83
CA ILE A 58 -5.94 -7.41 0.73
C ILE A 58 -7.28 -7.24 0.03
N ALA A 59 -8.14 -6.36 0.56
CA ALA A 59 -9.50 -6.19 0.07
C ALA A 59 -9.76 -4.73 -0.28
N PHE A 60 -10.54 -4.50 -1.34
CA PHE A 60 -10.96 -3.17 -1.76
C PHE A 60 -12.47 -3.06 -1.85
N MET A 61 -12.98 -1.92 -1.40
CA MET A 61 -14.39 -1.55 -1.51
C MET A 61 -14.56 -0.27 -2.32
N GLU A 62 -15.48 -0.30 -3.28
CA GLU A 62 -15.92 0.85 -4.05
C GLU A 62 -17.41 1.09 -3.77
N ALA A 63 -17.76 2.27 -3.27
CA ALA A 63 -19.14 2.66 -3.07
C ALA A 63 -19.67 3.40 -4.32
N ARG A 64 -20.87 3.06 -4.78
CA ARG A 64 -21.57 3.73 -5.91
C ARG A 64 -22.96 4.14 -5.50
N GLY A 65 -23.22 5.45 -5.44
CA GLY A 65 -24.53 6.01 -5.10
C GLY A 65 -25.00 5.67 -3.68
N VAL A 66 -24.07 5.40 -2.74
CA VAL A 66 -24.40 5.08 -1.34
C VAL A 66 -24.60 6.38 -0.56
N PRO A 67 -25.78 6.62 0.04
CA PRO A 67 -26.02 7.82 0.81
C PRO A 67 -25.01 8.01 1.94
N GLY A 68 -24.45 9.22 2.05
CA GLY A 68 -23.46 9.56 3.09
C GLY A 68 -22.01 9.17 2.77
N VAL A 69 -21.78 8.42 1.69
CA VAL A 69 -20.41 8.17 1.21
C VAL A 69 -20.06 9.23 0.15
N PRO A 70 -19.01 10.04 0.33
CA PRO A 70 -18.59 11.00 -0.68
C PRO A 70 -18.18 10.28 -1.97
N GLU A 71 -18.59 10.83 -3.12
CA GLU A 71 -18.16 10.32 -4.44
C GLU A 71 -16.73 10.75 -4.80
N ASN A 72 -16.24 11.79 -4.12
CA ASN A 72 -14.91 12.38 -4.33
C ASN A 72 -14.16 12.41 -3.00
N TYR A 73 -13.28 11.48 -2.77
CA TYR A 73 -12.32 11.50 -1.67
C TYR A 73 -10.97 11.00 -2.17
N ASP A 74 -9.91 11.31 -1.46
CA ASP A 74 -8.59 10.78 -1.79
C ASP A 74 -8.41 9.40 -1.17
N ALA A 75 -8.45 8.35 -2.00
CA ALA A 75 -8.23 6.97 -1.57
C ALA A 75 -6.75 6.67 -1.23
N GLY A 76 -5.83 7.56 -1.61
CA GLY A 76 -4.39 7.43 -1.36
C GLY A 76 -3.99 7.79 0.07
N ILE A 77 -4.68 7.33 1.07
CA ILE A 77 -4.55 7.48 2.54
C ILE A 77 -3.67 8.67 2.98
N THR A 78 -2.37 8.62 2.71
CA THR A 78 -1.38 9.64 3.12
C THR A 78 -1.67 11.00 2.50
N ARG A 79 -2.03 11.04 1.22
CA ARG A 79 -2.37 12.26 0.49
C ARG A 79 -3.67 12.85 1.02
N GLY A 80 -4.69 12.03 1.26
CA GLY A 80 -5.96 12.44 1.87
C GLY A 80 -5.80 12.98 3.29
N LEU A 81 -4.83 12.48 4.04
CA LEU A 81 -4.50 12.94 5.40
C LEU A 81 -3.50 14.11 5.41
N GLY A 82 -2.82 14.41 4.31
CA GLY A 82 -1.78 15.44 4.24
C GLY A 82 -0.50 15.06 5.00
N VAL A 83 -0.14 13.78 4.98
CA VAL A 83 1.08 13.26 5.64
C VAL A 83 2.00 12.59 4.61
N PRO A 84 3.31 12.43 4.92
CA PRO A 84 4.27 11.78 4.01
C PRO A 84 3.86 10.37 3.61
N SER A 85 4.15 9.98 2.38
CA SER A 85 3.81 8.66 1.84
C SER A 85 4.33 7.49 2.68
N ALA A 86 5.50 7.64 3.31
CA ALA A 86 6.10 6.63 4.16
C ALA A 86 5.29 6.31 5.44
N PHE A 87 4.34 7.18 5.86
CA PHE A 87 3.60 7.00 7.12
C PHE A 87 2.52 5.92 7.02
N TYR A 88 1.99 5.67 5.83
CA TYR A 88 1.04 4.59 5.56
C TYR A 88 1.46 3.87 4.29
N HIS A 89 1.92 2.66 4.43
CA HIS A 89 2.27 1.79 3.31
C HIS A 89 1.96 0.32 3.65
N PHE A 90 1.85 -0.51 2.62
CA PHE A 90 1.67 -1.95 2.77
C PHE A 90 2.84 -2.66 2.14
N ALA A 91 3.58 -3.41 2.97
CA ALA A 91 4.76 -4.14 2.57
C ALA A 91 4.44 -5.62 2.32
N PHE A 92 4.79 -6.10 1.13
CA PHE A 92 4.73 -7.50 0.74
C PHE A 92 6.11 -8.14 0.85
N GLU A 93 6.16 -9.39 1.27
CA GLU A 93 7.39 -10.17 1.36
C GLU A 93 7.93 -10.50 -0.03
N ALA A 94 9.19 -10.14 -0.32
CA ALA A 94 9.86 -10.45 -1.58
C ALA A 94 10.57 -11.82 -1.58
N GLY A 95 10.67 -12.45 -0.42
CA GLY A 95 11.26 -13.78 -0.23
C GLY A 95 12.79 -13.80 -0.17
N SER A 96 13.50 -13.05 -1.01
CA SER A 96 14.95 -12.97 -1.05
C SER A 96 15.43 -11.67 -1.70
N GLU A 97 16.71 -11.29 -1.51
CA GLU A 97 17.27 -10.13 -2.20
C GLU A 97 17.23 -10.27 -3.74
N PRO A 98 17.60 -11.40 -4.36
CA PRO A 98 17.37 -11.58 -5.79
C PRO A 98 15.89 -11.49 -6.19
N GLY A 99 14.97 -12.00 -5.36
CA GLY A 99 13.53 -11.88 -5.60
C GLY A 99 13.04 -10.43 -5.54
N LEU A 100 13.63 -9.59 -4.69
CA LEU A 100 13.36 -8.16 -4.65
C LEU A 100 13.78 -7.46 -5.95
N ASP A 101 14.97 -7.78 -6.48
CA ASP A 101 15.47 -7.26 -7.76
C ASP A 101 14.60 -7.72 -8.94
N GLU A 102 14.17 -8.99 -8.93
CA GLU A 102 13.25 -9.53 -9.94
C GLU A 102 11.91 -8.78 -9.91
N LYS A 103 11.32 -8.56 -8.72
CA LYS A 103 10.08 -7.79 -8.56
C LYS A 103 10.24 -6.35 -9.05
N ARG A 104 11.35 -5.69 -8.75
CA ARG A 104 11.63 -4.35 -9.26
C ARG A 104 11.64 -4.31 -10.78
N ASN A 105 12.34 -5.24 -11.42
CA ASN A 105 12.45 -5.31 -12.87
C ASN A 105 11.08 -5.64 -13.52
N GLU A 106 10.29 -6.55 -12.94
CA GLU A 106 8.94 -6.86 -13.40
C GLU A 106 8.02 -5.64 -13.38
N LEU A 107 8.04 -4.86 -12.29
CA LEU A 107 7.23 -3.65 -12.13
C LEU A 107 7.63 -2.57 -13.15
N ILE A 108 8.94 -2.34 -13.33
CA ILE A 108 9.47 -1.39 -14.33
C ILE A 108 9.05 -1.82 -15.75
N ALA A 109 9.17 -3.10 -16.08
CA ALA A 109 8.79 -3.63 -17.39
C ALA A 109 7.28 -3.46 -17.68
N LYS A 110 6.46 -3.39 -16.63
CA LYS A 110 5.01 -3.12 -16.69
C LYS A 110 4.66 -1.63 -16.59
N GLY A 111 5.67 -0.75 -16.62
CA GLY A 111 5.48 0.70 -16.62
C GLY A 111 5.19 1.32 -15.24
N VAL A 112 5.42 0.60 -14.16
CA VAL A 112 5.27 1.13 -12.80
C VAL A 112 6.52 1.92 -12.43
N GLU A 113 6.34 3.11 -11.87
CA GLU A 113 7.41 3.89 -11.28
C GLU A 113 7.83 3.28 -9.94
N VAL A 114 9.09 2.84 -9.84
CA VAL A 114 9.64 2.12 -8.68
C VAL A 114 10.93 2.77 -8.23
N THR A 115 11.13 2.91 -6.93
CA THR A 115 12.38 3.44 -6.38
C THR A 115 13.57 2.52 -6.67
N GLU A 116 14.78 3.05 -6.52
CA GLU A 116 15.96 2.21 -6.29
C GLU A 116 15.77 1.41 -4.99
N VAL A 117 16.58 0.35 -4.82
CA VAL A 117 16.58 -0.42 -3.58
C VAL A 117 17.03 0.46 -2.42
N VAL A 118 16.20 0.54 -1.39
CA VAL A 118 16.50 1.25 -0.14
C VAL A 118 16.97 0.24 0.88
N ASP A 119 18.19 0.44 1.40
CA ASP A 119 18.76 -0.38 2.47
C ASP A 119 18.43 0.24 3.83
N HIS A 120 17.80 -0.54 4.70
CA HIS A 120 17.40 -0.18 6.06
C HIS A 120 18.27 -0.84 7.13
N ASP A 121 19.44 -1.43 6.77
CA ASP A 121 20.32 -2.23 7.63
C ASP A 121 19.75 -3.62 7.96
N TRP A 122 18.50 -3.71 8.36
CA TRP A 122 17.82 -4.95 8.74
C TRP A 122 16.88 -5.50 7.65
N ALA A 123 16.60 -4.68 6.64
CA ALA A 123 15.75 -5.01 5.51
C ALA A 123 16.16 -4.21 4.27
N LYS A 124 15.83 -4.73 3.10
CA LYS A 124 15.90 -4.01 1.82
C LYS A 124 14.54 -3.93 1.21
N SER A 125 14.22 -2.77 0.61
CA SER A 125 12.88 -2.47 0.12
C SER A 125 12.91 -1.72 -1.20
N ILE A 126 11.83 -1.90 -1.98
CA ILE A 126 11.46 -1.06 -3.11
C ILE A 126 10.07 -0.50 -2.89
N TYR A 127 9.83 0.73 -3.32
CA TYR A 127 8.57 1.45 -3.10
C TYR A 127 7.93 1.84 -4.42
N PHE A 128 6.61 1.74 -4.49
CA PHE A 128 5.81 2.11 -5.67
C PHE A 128 4.38 2.48 -5.22
N LYS A 129 3.54 2.92 -6.15
CA LYS A 129 2.15 3.30 -5.84
C LYS A 129 1.17 2.47 -6.66
N ASP A 130 0.02 2.19 -6.06
CA ASP A 130 -1.13 1.64 -6.76
C ASP A 130 -1.93 2.75 -7.49
N PRO A 131 -2.95 2.42 -8.30
CA PRO A 131 -3.78 3.42 -8.99
C PRO A 131 -4.53 4.39 -8.06
N ASN A 132 -4.75 4.01 -6.81
CA ASN A 132 -5.37 4.87 -5.80
C ASN A 132 -4.38 5.87 -5.19
N GLY A 133 -3.07 5.72 -5.46
CA GLY A 133 -1.99 6.48 -4.85
C GLY A 133 -1.56 5.94 -3.49
N ILE A 134 -1.99 4.73 -3.13
CA ILE A 134 -1.56 4.05 -1.91
C ILE A 134 -0.10 3.63 -2.09
N GLN A 135 0.73 3.93 -1.08
CA GLN A 135 2.12 3.51 -1.05
C GLN A 135 2.21 2.01 -0.81
N LEU A 136 2.88 1.29 -1.70
CA LEU A 136 3.18 -0.12 -1.60
C LEU A 136 4.69 -0.33 -1.51
N GLU A 137 5.07 -1.48 -0.97
CA GLU A 137 6.44 -1.88 -0.76
C GLU A 137 6.59 -3.38 -1.06
N TYR A 138 7.68 -3.77 -1.69
CA TYR A 138 8.23 -5.12 -1.54
C TYR A 138 9.44 -5.03 -0.63
N CYS A 139 9.50 -5.94 0.37
CA CYS A 139 10.51 -5.94 1.41
C CYS A 139 11.10 -7.34 1.59
N VAL A 140 12.38 -7.40 1.92
CA VAL A 140 13.06 -8.62 2.37
C VAL A 140 13.89 -8.31 3.60
N PHE A 141 13.76 -9.13 4.65
CA PHE A 141 14.60 -8.99 5.82
C PHE A 141 15.99 -9.57 5.53
N THR A 142 17.03 -8.78 5.77
CA THR A 142 18.43 -9.17 5.58
C THR A 142 18.99 -9.89 6.81
N ARG A 143 18.34 -9.76 7.96
CA ARG A 143 18.67 -10.44 9.21
C ARG A 143 17.42 -10.61 10.10
N ASN A 144 17.51 -11.49 11.06
CA ASN A 144 16.50 -11.60 12.11
C ASN A 144 16.53 -10.38 13.04
N LEU A 145 15.35 -9.92 13.43
CA LEU A 145 15.19 -8.91 14.47
C LEU A 145 15.39 -9.54 15.85
N ASN A 146 15.97 -8.80 16.78
CA ASN A 146 16.29 -9.25 18.13
C ASN A 146 15.77 -8.25 19.19
N ALA A 147 15.95 -8.56 20.46
CA ALA A 147 15.45 -7.73 21.56
C ALA A 147 16.05 -6.30 21.57
N ASN A 148 17.21 -6.08 20.95
CA ASN A 148 17.82 -4.75 20.86
C ASN A 148 17.14 -3.90 19.79
N ASP A 149 16.61 -4.55 18.73
CA ASP A 149 15.84 -3.86 17.68
C ASP A 149 14.50 -3.32 18.21
N ALA A 150 13.94 -3.95 19.24
CA ALA A 150 12.68 -3.53 19.88
C ALA A 150 12.83 -2.29 20.79
N ARG A 151 14.05 -1.80 21.01
CA ARG A 151 14.31 -0.61 21.85
C ARG A 151 14.29 0.66 21.00
N MET A 152 13.66 1.73 21.51
CA MET A 152 13.77 3.06 20.92
C MET A 152 15.20 3.56 21.03
N GLN A 153 15.82 3.86 19.88
CA GLN A 153 17.20 4.30 19.77
C GLN A 153 17.34 5.26 18.60
N ASP A 154 18.24 6.23 18.74
CA ASP A 154 18.70 7.07 17.64
C ASP A 154 19.58 6.24 16.72
N ARG A 155 19.05 5.82 15.56
CA ARG A 155 19.76 4.93 14.63
C ARG A 155 20.32 5.66 13.43
N PHE A 156 19.59 6.67 12.94
CA PHE A 156 19.97 7.48 11.79
C PHE A 156 19.15 8.78 11.75
N GLU A 157 19.64 9.74 11.00
CA GLU A 157 18.92 10.97 10.69
C GLU A 157 18.45 10.93 9.23
N ILE A 158 17.26 11.47 8.96
CA ILE A 158 16.73 11.66 7.61
C ILE A 158 16.30 13.11 7.42
N SER A 159 16.48 13.64 6.21
CA SER A 159 15.97 14.97 5.86
C SER A 159 14.47 14.94 5.56
N THR A 160 13.80 16.09 5.69
CA THR A 160 12.41 16.28 5.27
C THR A 160 12.21 15.96 3.79
N ARG A 161 13.20 16.24 2.96
CA ARG A 161 13.23 15.85 1.54
C ARG A 161 13.06 14.35 1.35
N ARG A 162 13.78 13.54 2.12
CA ARG A 162 13.68 12.08 2.06
C ARG A 162 12.33 11.56 2.55
N LEU A 163 11.61 12.36 3.34
CA LEU A 163 10.22 12.09 3.75
C LEU A 163 9.19 12.52 2.70
N GLY A 164 9.61 13.17 1.60
CA GLY A 164 8.70 13.68 0.59
C GLY A 164 7.94 14.94 1.03
N LEU A 165 8.50 15.73 1.94
CA LEU A 165 7.91 16.96 2.50
C LEU A 165 8.42 18.24 1.82
N GLU A 166 9.08 18.17 0.68
CA GLU A 166 9.60 19.35 -0.02
C GLU A 166 8.51 20.36 -0.42
N ASP A 167 7.27 19.87 -0.59
CA ASP A 167 6.09 20.70 -0.90
C ASP A 167 5.22 21.05 0.32
N ALA A 168 5.68 20.76 1.54
CA ALA A 168 4.87 21.02 2.75
C ALA A 168 4.54 22.50 2.94
N GLU A 169 5.41 23.43 2.53
CA GLU A 169 5.13 24.87 2.53
C GLU A 169 4.03 25.25 1.51
N ALA A 170 4.00 24.61 0.34
CA ALA A 170 2.97 24.82 -0.66
C ALA A 170 1.60 24.28 -0.18
N LEU A 171 1.58 23.15 0.55
CA LEU A 171 0.36 22.57 1.10
C LEU A 171 -0.20 23.38 2.30
N GLN A 172 0.63 24.04 3.08
CA GLN A 172 0.19 24.93 4.16
C GLN A 172 -0.39 26.24 3.62
N SER A 173 0.17 26.79 2.55
CA SER A 173 -0.34 28.00 1.90
C SER A 173 -1.66 27.79 1.14
N ALA A 174 -1.99 26.56 0.76
CA ALA A 174 -3.25 26.21 0.08
C ALA A 174 -4.43 25.99 1.05
N LYS A 175 -4.18 25.92 2.37
CA LYS A 175 -5.19 25.73 3.42
C LYS A 175 -5.48 27.01 4.21
N ALA A 176 -4.80 28.12 3.91
CA ALA A 176 -5.03 29.46 4.49
C ALA A 176 -5.90 30.31 3.52
#